data_a9a9a45cd97b851b67dab864d4890250
#
_entry.id   a9a9a45cd97b851b67dab864d4890250
#
_cell.length_a   1.000
_cell.length_b   1.000
_cell.length_c   1.000
_cell.angle_alpha   90.00
_cell.angle_beta   90.00
_cell.angle_gamma   90.00
#
_symmetry.space_group_name_H-M   'P 1'
#
loop_
_entity.id
_entity.type
_entity.pdbx_description
1 polymer ?
#
loop_
_entity_poly.entity_id
_entity_poly.type
_entity_poly.pdbx_seq_one_letter_code
_entity_poly.pdbx_strand_id
1 'polypeptide(L)' 'MLAKGKKMRDINRIEPFCKELAQLWKKYPDLRFGQIMSNIARDMQIEYRRDMFFMEDDELMDVIRNKLR' A
#
# COMPACT_ATOMS: atom_id res chain seq x y z
N MET A 1 -15.35 -8.88 10.01
CA MET A 1 -15.51 -8.48 9.77
C MET A 1 -15.92 -7.72 9.46
N LEU A 2 -16.05 -7.45 9.09
CA LEU A 2 -16.37 -6.78 8.74
C LEU A 2 -17.15 -6.25 8.55
N ALA A 3 -17.21 -5.83 8.40
CA ALA A 3 -17.90 -5.33 8.19
C ALA A 3 -18.84 -5.22 8.24
N LYS A 4 -19.28 -5.17 8.61
CA LYS A 4 -20.19 -5.21 8.67
C LYS A 4 -20.79 -4.66 7.90
N GLY A 5 -20.56 -5.03 7.31
CA GLY A 5 -21.23 -4.81 6.49
C GLY A 5 -21.40 -3.61 5.89
N LYS A 6 -21.19 -2.85 6.15
CA LYS A 6 -21.46 -1.80 5.67
C LYS A 6 -20.99 -1.57 4.41
N LYS A 7 -19.90 -1.41 4.05
CA LYS A 7 -19.50 -1.07 2.85
C LYS A 7 -18.66 -2.13 2.33
N MET A 8 -19.02 -2.76 1.30
CA MET A 8 -18.19 -3.75 0.65
C MET A 8 -17.29 -3.04 -0.31
N ARG A 9 -16.01 -3.30 -0.23
CA ARG A 9 -15.07 -2.72 -1.15
C ARG A 9 -15.15 -3.43 -2.49
N ASP A 10 -14.98 -2.67 -3.55
CA ASP A 10 -15.05 -3.18 -4.90
C ASP A 10 -13.88 -4.14 -5.14
N ILE A 11 -14.19 -5.38 -5.47
CA ILE A 11 -13.15 -6.37 -5.72
C ILE A 11 -12.29 -5.98 -6.92
N ASN A 12 -12.84 -5.18 -7.82
CA ASN A 12 -12.11 -4.78 -9.03
C ASN A 12 -10.98 -3.80 -8.74
N ARG A 13 -10.85 -3.32 -7.52
CA ARG A 13 -9.75 -2.44 -7.14
C ARG A 13 -8.44 -3.22 -6.97
N ILE A 14 -8.54 -4.51 -6.78
CA ILE A 14 -7.37 -5.31 -6.38
C ILE A 14 -6.36 -5.43 -7.52
N GLU A 15 -6.82 -5.80 -8.70
CA GLU A 15 -5.88 -6.01 -9.80
C GLU A 15 -5.17 -4.74 -10.24
N PRO A 16 -5.87 -3.60 -10.39
CA PRO A 16 -5.16 -2.37 -10.72
C PRO A 16 -4.13 -1.97 -9.66
N PHE A 17 -4.47 -2.19 -8.39
CA PHE A 17 -3.53 -1.90 -7.30
C PHE A 17 -2.27 -2.75 -7.44
N CYS A 18 -2.45 -4.05 -7.65
CA CYS A 18 -1.30 -4.96 -7.76
C CYS A 18 -0.49 -4.67 -9.01
N LYS A 19 -1.15 -4.27 -10.09
CA LYS A 19 -0.47 -3.95 -11.32
C LYS A 19 0.40 -2.71 -11.15
N GLU A 20 -0.11 -1.70 -10.49
CA GLU A 20 0.67 -0.50 -10.23
C GLU A 20 1.84 -0.81 -9.30
N LEU A 21 1.59 -1.60 -8.27
CA LEU A 21 2.66 -2.01 -7.36
C LEU A 21 3.77 -2.72 -8.12
N ALA A 22 3.39 -3.61 -9.04
CA ALA A 22 4.38 -4.33 -9.83
C ALA A 22 5.24 -3.38 -10.66
N GLN A 23 4.62 -2.38 -11.26
CA GLN A 23 5.35 -1.43 -12.08
C GLN A 23 6.32 -0.60 -11.26
N LEU A 24 5.90 -0.18 -10.07
CA LEU A 24 6.75 0.59 -9.19
C LEU A 24 7.92 -0.25 -8.68
N TRP A 25 7.62 -1.48 -8.28
CA TRP A 25 8.63 -2.38 -7.73
C TRP A 25 9.69 -2.73 -8.78
N LYS A 26 9.30 -2.88 -10.02
CA LYS A 26 10.25 -3.23 -11.08
C LYS A 26 11.35 -2.21 -11.26
N LYS A 27 11.15 -1.00 -10.77
CA LYS A 27 12.21 0.01 -10.80
C LYS A 27 13.31 -0.30 -9.79
N TYR A 28 13.01 -1.14 -8.81
CA TYR A 28 13.94 -1.48 -7.73
C TYR A 28 13.95 -2.98 -7.52
N PRO A 29 14.39 -3.73 -8.53
CA PRO A 29 14.23 -5.19 -8.51
C PRO A 29 15.02 -5.89 -7.42
N ASP A 30 16.01 -5.21 -6.84
CA ASP A 30 16.80 -5.82 -5.78
C ASP A 30 16.14 -5.71 -4.42
N LEU A 31 15.09 -4.91 -4.29
CA LEU A 31 14.37 -4.80 -3.03
C LEU A 31 13.39 -5.96 -2.90
N ARG A 32 13.42 -6.62 -1.74
CA ARG A 32 12.43 -7.65 -1.46
C ARG A 32 11.15 -6.99 -1.00
N PHE A 33 10.05 -7.65 -1.26
CA PHE A 33 8.75 -7.11 -0.90
C PHE A 33 8.67 -6.77 0.59
N GLY A 34 9.23 -7.63 1.44
CA GLY A 34 9.24 -7.36 2.87
C GLY A 34 9.98 -6.10 3.24
N GLN A 35 11.07 -5.82 2.52
CA GLN A 35 11.82 -4.58 2.75
C GLN A 35 11.00 -3.36 2.39
N ILE A 36 10.30 -3.42 1.26
CA ILE A 36 9.44 -2.33 0.83
C ILE A 36 8.36 -2.07 1.87
N MET A 37 7.69 -3.13 2.29
CA MET A 37 6.59 -3.00 3.24
C MET A 37 7.07 -2.53 4.61
N SER A 38 8.21 -3.03 5.07
CA SER A 38 8.76 -2.60 6.35
C SER A 38 9.12 -1.13 6.34
N ASN A 39 9.72 -0.67 5.25
CA ASN A 39 10.09 0.73 5.13
C ASN A 39 8.87 1.63 5.11
N ILE A 40 7.84 1.21 4.39
CA ILE A 40 6.61 1.99 4.31
C ILE A 40 5.93 2.04 5.67
N ALA A 41 5.86 0.90 6.36
CA ALA A 41 5.21 0.85 7.67
C ALA A 41 5.93 1.77 8.66
N ARG A 42 7.27 1.77 8.62
CA ARG A 42 8.03 2.64 9.50
C ARG A 42 7.79 4.11 9.18
N ASP A 43 7.83 4.46 7.90
CA ASP A 43 7.61 5.84 7.50
C ASP A 43 6.21 6.31 7.89
N MET A 44 5.23 5.43 7.76
CA MET A 44 3.87 5.77 8.16
C MET A 44 3.79 6.11 9.63
N GLN A 45 4.47 5.34 10.47
CA GLN A 45 4.48 5.60 11.90
C GLN A 45 5.19 6.91 12.22
N ILE A 46 6.32 7.14 11.59
CA ILE A 46 7.14 8.31 11.92
C ILE A 46 6.59 9.59 11.31
N GLU A 47 6.29 9.58 10.03
CA GLU A 47 5.90 10.79 9.34
C GLU A 47 4.43 11.11 9.44
N TYR A 48 3.60 10.08 9.35
CA TYR A 48 2.16 10.30 9.30
C TYR A 48 1.47 9.92 10.59
N ARG A 49 2.18 9.25 11.48
CA ARG A 49 1.62 8.79 12.74
C ARG A 49 0.38 7.94 12.53
N ARG A 50 0.42 7.12 11.50
CA ARG A 50 -0.71 6.26 11.15
C ARG A 50 -0.20 4.86 10.92
N ASP A 51 -1.08 3.90 11.19
CA ASP A 51 -0.82 2.49 10.92
C ASP A 51 -1.47 2.18 9.59
N MET A 52 -0.70 1.62 8.67
CA MET A 52 -1.23 1.34 7.33
C MET A 52 -2.38 0.34 7.36
N PHE A 53 -2.52 -0.40 8.46
CA PHE A 53 -3.65 -1.30 8.64
C PHE A 53 -4.98 -0.56 8.48
N PHE A 54 -5.03 0.69 8.89
CA PHE A 54 -6.25 1.48 8.86
C PHE A 54 -6.40 2.37 7.64
N MET A 55 -5.47 2.27 6.69
CA MET A 55 -5.53 3.13 5.52
C MET A 55 -6.32 2.47 4.41
N GLU A 56 -7.01 3.30 3.63
CA GLU A 56 -7.65 2.82 2.42
C GLU A 56 -6.59 2.59 1.35
N ASP A 57 -6.91 1.75 0.38
CA ASP A 57 -5.94 1.34 -0.63
C ASP A 57 -5.38 2.50 -1.44
N ASP A 58 -6.21 3.48 -1.78
CA ASP A 58 -5.77 4.61 -2.57
C ASP A 58 -4.80 5.50 -1.77
N GLU A 59 -5.06 5.66 -0.48
CA GLU A 59 -4.15 6.41 0.39
C GLU A 59 -2.81 5.69 0.48
N LEU A 60 -2.86 4.38 0.67
CA LEU A 60 -1.63 3.61 0.78
C LEU A 60 -0.85 3.63 -0.52
N MET A 61 -1.55 3.55 -1.65
CA MET A 61 -0.86 3.60 -2.94
C MET A 61 -0.16 4.93 -3.14
N ASP A 62 -0.73 6.03 -2.66
CA ASP A 62 -0.05 7.32 -2.74
C ASP A 62 1.27 7.30 -1.98
N VAL A 63 1.27 6.70 -0.81
CA VAL A 63 2.50 6.57 -0.03
C VAL A 63 3.52 5.71 -0.76
N ILE A 64 3.06 4.60 -1.33
CA ILE A 64 3.93 3.70 -2.08
C ILE A 64 4.54 4.41 -3.28
N ARG A 65 3.73 5.18 -4.01
CA ARG A 65 4.23 5.94 -5.16
C ARG A 65 5.32 6.90 -4.75
N ASN A 66 5.10 7.60 -3.66
CA ASN A 66 6.08 8.57 -3.19
C ASN A 66 7.37 7.88 -2.77
N LYS A 67 7.25 6.69 -2.21
CA LYS A 67 8.41 5.96 -1.74
C LYS A 67 9.21 5.34 -2.88
N LEU A 68 8.53 4.87 -3.89
CA LEU A 68 9.15 4.11 -4.98
C LEU A 68 9.24 4.86 -6.30
N ARG A 69 9.02 6.16 -6.29
CA ARG A 69 9.11 6.87 -7.55
C ARG A 69 10.54 7.11 -8.03
#